data_5472975b5d3b13f5d595b3681b7fa8d0
#
_entry.id   5472975b5d3b13f5d595b3681b7fa8d0
#
_cell.length_a   1.000
_cell.length_b   1.000
_cell.length_c   1.000
_cell.angle_alpha   90.00
_cell.angle_beta   90.00
_cell.angle_gamma   90.00
#
_symmetry.space_group_name_H-M   'P 1'
#
loop_
_entity.id
_entity.type
_entity.pdbx_description
1 polymer ?
#
loop_
_entity_poly.entity_id
_entity_poly.type
_entity_poly.pdbx_seq_one_letter_code
_entity_poly.pdbx_strand_id
1 'polypeptide(L)'
;MNVFNYSWVKCRKPHFCFGCGREFPKGTVMERQVINGTENGIMTIHLCETCEHLITEEVPEGEIYYQDSFYDKAIAYETSIANE
;
A
#
# COMPACT_ATOMS: atom_id res chain seq x y z
N MET A 1 -3.07 12.86 4.51
CA MET A 1 -2.40 11.75 5.23
C MET A 1 -0.90 11.97 5.19
N ASN A 2 -0.26 12.00 6.33
CA ASN A 2 1.18 12.22 6.40
C ASN A 2 1.90 10.93 6.74
N VAL A 3 3.01 10.67 6.04
CA VAL A 3 3.84 9.50 6.30
C VAL A 3 5.01 9.96 7.18
N PHE A 4 5.10 9.42 8.40
CA PHE A 4 6.18 9.75 9.32
C PHE A 4 7.41 8.91 9.10
N ASN A 5 7.22 7.68 8.68
CA ASN A 5 8.31 6.73 8.50
C ASN A 5 7.88 5.68 7.48
N TYR A 6 8.83 5.18 6.71
CA TYR A 6 8.57 4.10 5.78
C TYR A 6 9.84 3.27 5.58
N SER A 7 9.63 1.98 5.34
CA SER A 7 10.73 1.08 5.00
C SER A 7 10.17 -0.16 4.31
N TRP A 8 10.97 -0.76 3.44
CA TRP A 8 10.64 -2.05 2.84
C TRP A 8 11.02 -3.15 3.80
N VAL A 9 10.08 -4.04 4.11
CA VAL A 9 10.30 -5.13 5.06
C VAL A 9 9.83 -6.45 4.46
N LYS A 10 10.49 -7.53 4.88
CA LYS A 10 10.05 -8.88 4.56
C LYS A 10 9.09 -9.31 5.66
N CYS A 11 7.83 -9.57 5.29
CA CYS A 11 6.78 -9.86 6.27
C CYS A 11 7.04 -11.16 7.01
N ARG A 12 6.94 -11.13 8.34
CA ARG A 12 7.09 -12.32 9.19
C ARG A 12 5.80 -13.11 9.33
N LYS A 13 4.68 -12.52 8.93
CA LYS A 13 3.36 -13.13 8.94
C LYS A 13 2.56 -12.55 7.77
N PRO A 14 1.43 -13.14 7.40
CA PRO A 14 0.59 -12.56 6.35
C PRO A 14 0.08 -11.17 6.75
N HIS A 15 0.04 -10.26 5.77
CA HIS A 15 -0.47 -8.91 5.95
C HIS A 15 -1.38 -8.54 4.79
N PHE A 16 -2.38 -7.69 5.08
CA PHE A 16 -3.21 -7.10 4.04
C PHE A 16 -2.58 -5.81 3.53
N CYS A 17 -2.65 -5.61 2.22
CA CYS A 17 -2.25 -4.35 1.62
C CYS A 17 -3.32 -3.29 1.90
N PHE A 18 -2.93 -2.16 2.46
CA PHE A 18 -3.86 -1.07 2.76
C PHE A 18 -4.46 -0.48 1.48
N GLY A 19 -3.67 -0.44 0.40
CA GLY A 19 -4.15 0.16 -0.86
C GLY A 19 -5.15 -0.69 -1.61
N CYS A 20 -4.88 -1.98 -1.80
CA CYS A 20 -5.73 -2.87 -2.60
C CYS A 20 -6.54 -3.88 -1.80
N GLY A 21 -6.25 -4.06 -0.52
CA GLY A 21 -7.02 -4.98 0.33
C GLY A 21 -6.69 -6.45 0.15
N ARG A 22 -5.75 -6.82 -0.71
CA ARG A 22 -5.37 -8.22 -0.91
C ARG A 22 -4.46 -8.68 0.22
N GLU A 23 -4.60 -9.94 0.62
CA GLU A 23 -3.71 -10.55 1.57
C GLU A 23 -2.45 -11.06 0.89
N PHE A 24 -1.30 -10.78 1.48
CA PHE A 24 0.00 -11.25 1.01
C PHE A 24 0.61 -12.19 2.04
N PRO A 25 1.20 -13.30 1.60
CA PRO A 25 1.72 -14.32 2.51
C PRO A 25 3.00 -13.87 3.21
N LYS A 26 3.34 -14.60 4.27
CA LYS A 26 4.63 -14.49 4.94
C LYS A 26 5.75 -14.57 3.90
N GLY A 27 6.76 -13.72 4.03
CA GLY A 27 7.90 -13.67 3.13
C GLY A 27 7.77 -12.66 2.01
N THR A 28 6.58 -12.07 1.81
CA THR A 28 6.40 -11.01 0.83
C THR A 28 7.11 -9.74 1.30
N VAL A 29 7.79 -9.07 0.38
CA VAL A 29 8.39 -7.77 0.67
C VAL A 29 7.32 -6.70 0.45
N MET A 30 7.02 -5.94 1.50
CA MET A 30 6.00 -4.89 1.47
C MET A 30 6.59 -3.63 2.09
N GLU A 31 6.07 -2.48 1.68
CA GLU A 31 6.44 -1.22 2.32
C GLU A 31 5.62 -1.04 3.58
N ARG A 32 6.31 -0.91 4.71
CA ARG A 32 5.69 -0.60 5.99
C ARG A 32 5.75 0.90 6.18
N GLN A 33 4.58 1.52 6.38
CA GLN A 33 4.49 2.96 6.62
C GLN A 33 3.84 3.23 7.97
N VAL A 34 4.37 4.22 8.68
CA VAL A 34 3.73 4.79 9.86
C VAL A 34 3.10 6.10 9.41
N ILE A 35 1.79 6.17 9.45
CA ILE A 35 1.05 7.30 8.92
C ILE A 35 0.18 7.94 10.00
N ASN A 36 -0.16 9.22 9.79
CA ASN A 36 -1.18 9.89 10.57
C ASN A 36 -2.49 9.79 9.80
N GLY A 37 -3.34 8.84 10.20
CA GLY A 37 -4.69 8.72 9.67
C GLY A 37 -5.57 9.84 10.21
N THR A 38 -6.67 10.13 9.53
CA THR A 38 -7.49 11.29 9.83
C THR A 38 -8.20 11.19 11.19
N GLU A 39 -8.85 10.05 11.46
CA GLU A 39 -9.65 9.90 12.68
C GLU A 39 -8.99 9.01 13.73
N ASN A 40 -8.15 8.10 13.31
CA ASN A 40 -7.55 7.09 14.19
C ASN A 40 -6.16 7.46 14.70
N GLY A 41 -5.69 8.67 14.41
CA GLY A 41 -4.36 9.08 14.80
C GLY A 41 -3.26 8.34 14.04
N ILE A 42 -2.20 7.98 14.74
CA ILE A 42 -1.04 7.32 14.13
C ILE A 42 -1.34 5.82 13.97
N MET A 43 -1.10 5.29 12.77
CA MET A 43 -1.29 3.87 12.50
C MET A 43 -0.19 3.34 11.59
N THR A 44 0.03 2.03 11.64
CA THR A 44 0.98 1.34 10.79
C THR A 44 0.22 0.60 9.70
N ILE A 45 0.62 0.81 8.44
CA ILE A 45 0.04 0.12 7.30
C ILE A 45 1.12 -0.60 6.51
N HIS A 46 0.69 -1.55 5.69
CA HIS A 46 1.57 -2.25 4.75
C HIS A 46 1.03 -2.05 3.34
N LEU A 47 1.91 -1.77 2.39
CA LEU A 47 1.57 -1.60 0.99
C LEU A 47 2.36 -2.59 0.15
N CYS A 48 1.70 -3.23 -0.81
CA CYS A 48 2.39 -4.06 -1.78
C CYS A 48 3.14 -3.16 -2.78
N GLU A 49 4.06 -3.76 -3.51
CA GLU A 49 4.87 -3.02 -4.49
C GLU A 49 4.01 -2.28 -5.50
N THR A 50 2.96 -2.93 -6.01
CA THR A 50 2.05 -2.32 -6.97
C THR A 50 1.35 -1.08 -6.39
N CYS A 51 0.79 -1.20 -5.19
CA CYS A 51 0.08 -0.08 -4.57
C CYS A 51 1.02 1.05 -4.19
N GLU A 52 2.22 0.76 -3.73
CA GLU A 52 3.21 1.79 -3.45
C GLU A 52 3.51 2.61 -4.71
N HIS A 53 3.73 1.93 -5.82
CA HIS A 53 3.99 2.58 -7.11
C HIS A 53 2.81 3.46 -7.54
N LEU A 54 1.59 2.91 -7.51
CA LEU A 54 0.39 3.65 -7.93
C LEU A 54 0.11 4.85 -7.04
N ILE A 55 0.25 4.69 -5.74
CA ILE A 55 0.00 5.78 -4.80
C ILE A 55 1.04 6.89 -4.98
N THR A 56 2.29 6.53 -5.20
CA THR A 56 3.34 7.51 -5.45
C THR A 56 3.07 8.33 -6.71
N GLU A 57 2.51 7.69 -7.74
CA GLU A 57 2.22 8.38 -9.00
C GLU A 57 0.90 9.16 -8.99
N GLU A 58 -0.15 8.62 -8.35
CA GLU A 58 -1.51 9.15 -8.48
C GLU A 58 -1.99 9.96 -7.29
N VAL A 59 -1.40 9.78 -6.11
CA VAL A 59 -1.82 10.49 -4.91
C VAL A 59 -0.75 11.51 -4.53
N PRO A 60 -1.03 12.81 -4.69
CA PRO A 60 -0.09 13.86 -4.29
C PRO A 60 0.22 13.77 -2.79
N GLU A 61 1.42 14.19 -2.41
CA GLU A 61 1.83 14.20 -1.01
C GLU A 61 0.86 15.02 -0.17
N GLY A 62 0.45 14.43 0.95
CA GLY A 62 -0.50 15.06 1.87
C GLY A 62 -1.97 14.79 1.55
N GLU A 63 -2.28 14.21 0.40
CA GLU A 63 -3.65 13.84 0.05
C GLU A 63 -4.06 12.53 0.72
N ILE A 64 -5.37 12.35 0.87
CA ILE A 64 -5.95 11.18 1.53
C ILE A 64 -6.39 10.16 0.49
N TYR A 65 -6.10 8.90 0.75
CA TYR A 65 -6.72 7.79 0.04
C TYR A 65 -7.29 6.81 1.07
N TYR A 66 -8.26 6.01 0.64
CA TYR A 66 -8.98 5.12 1.55
C TYR A 66 -8.51 3.68 1.40
N GLN A 67 -8.68 2.91 2.48
CA GLN A 67 -8.39 1.49 2.49
C GLN A 67 -9.13 0.79 1.34
N ASP A 68 -8.43 -0.09 0.64
CA ASP A 68 -8.94 -0.90 -0.48
C ASP A 68 -9.33 -0.11 -1.73
N SER A 69 -9.12 1.21 -1.76
CA SER A 69 -9.52 2.04 -2.89
C SER A 69 -8.74 1.77 -4.17
N PHE A 70 -7.59 1.13 -4.07
CA PHE A 70 -6.72 0.84 -5.22
C PHE A 70 -6.86 -0.59 -5.75
N TYR A 71 -7.84 -1.36 -5.28
CA TYR A 71 -7.99 -2.76 -5.70
C TYR A 71 -8.07 -2.91 -7.21
N ASP A 72 -9.00 -2.21 -7.86
CA ASP A 72 -9.19 -2.32 -9.31
C ASP A 72 -7.98 -1.81 -10.08
N LYS A 73 -7.40 -0.72 -9.64
CA LYS A 73 -6.22 -0.15 -10.29
C LYS A 73 -5.01 -1.06 -10.18
N ALA A 74 -4.82 -1.71 -9.04
CA ALA A 74 -3.71 -2.64 -8.83
C ALA A 74 -3.85 -3.86 -9.73
N ILE A 75 -5.04 -4.43 -9.84
CA ILE A 75 -5.30 -5.57 -10.70
C ILE A 75 -5.06 -5.20 -12.17
N ALA A 76 -5.57 -4.04 -12.60
CA ALA A 76 -5.39 -3.57 -13.97
C ALA A 76 -3.91 -3.33 -14.31
N TYR A 77 -3.18 -2.74 -13.39
CA TYR A 77 -1.75 -2.49 -13.58
C TYR A 77 -0.96 -3.80 -13.71
N GLU A 78 -1.21 -4.76 -12.82
CA GLU A 78 -0.50 -6.04 -12.85
C GLU A 78 -0.85 -6.83 -14.12
N THR A 79 -2.09 -6.77 -14.56
CA THR A 79 -2.51 -7.41 -15.81
C THR A 79 -1.81 -6.77 -17.02
N SER A 80 -1.70 -5.45 -17.02
CA SER A 80 -1.01 -4.73 -18.09
C SER A 80 0.47 -5.13 -18.19
N ILE A 81 1.15 -5.23 -17.05
CA ILE A 81 2.56 -5.65 -17.01
C ILE A 81 2.71 -7.07 -17.51
N ALA A 82 1.82 -7.97 -17.09
CA ALA A 82 1.89 -9.38 -17.47
C ALA A 82 1.71 -9.61 -18.97
N ASN A 83 1.07 -8.67 -19.66
CA ASN A 83 0.79 -8.75 -21.10
C ASN A 83 1.84 -8.05 -21.97
N GLU A 84 2.87 -7.50 -21.37
CA GLU A 84 3.96 -6.86 -22.13
C GLU A 84 4.98 -7.86 -22.68
#